data_db1c43a6f23cf7def5b9dfee9734e736
#
_entry.id   db1c43a6f23cf7def5b9dfee9734e736
#
_cell.length_a   1.000
_cell.length_b   1.000
_cell.length_c   1.000
_cell.angle_alpha   90.00
_cell.angle_beta   90.00
_cell.angle_gamma   90.00
#
_symmetry.space_group_name_H-M   'P 1'
#
loop_
_entity.id
_entity.type
_entity.pdbx_description
1 polymer ?
#
loop_
_entity_poly.entity_id
_entity_poly.type
_entity_poly.pdbx_seq_one_letter_code
_entity_poly.pdbx_strand_id
1 'polypeptide(L)'
;MKILRVAVGNSKEAFIESRFTEGLNIISSDDNNKGKTIVIQSMMYALGNEPTFPTSFEYQKYYYYVEFEEHGKNYQICRSGNGFVLSQGSSILIFDNVAELKRYWSKHIFSLPAIVKNQLSMIVDPVLFMQLYFVGQDKKDTSNIAHHGFYNKQDYIEMLYAYAGLGGEQLSQERIDEIKHRISELSDEKKVLLQQHKILKSKKAPVSYLSAESDRLAFGEKVANLERVQSKIAELRKLRNASTIRKNKWEYTINELRSLNRSISCGELRCMDCNSTNISFSTGEISQTSYSFDVSTVEMRTEIINSISEKIAAYAEEIQRLSAEICAEQEKMQSLMEDENVSLESIVAYKKDIFSASDAEGRIKDIENEITSLKSQLVANENSSQETQARRVSLLTAILGKMNELYHQIDPDGNLTYTSLFTQRNEVYSGSEATVFHLVKLFALQQVLRHNCPIIVDSFRAEDLSTGKLSILRSM
;
A
#
# COMPACT_ATOMS: atom_id res chain seq x y z
N MET A 1 5.75 -17.86 17.49
CA MET A 1 4.70 -17.60 18.54
C MET A 1 4.34 -18.91 19.20
N LYS A 2 4.40 -18.98 20.53
CA LYS A 2 4.04 -20.17 21.33
C LYS A 2 2.89 -19.79 22.26
N ILE A 3 1.76 -20.50 22.15
CA ILE A 3 0.61 -20.29 23.05
C ILE A 3 0.90 -20.96 24.39
N LEU A 4 0.69 -20.23 25.47
CA LEU A 4 0.92 -20.68 26.84
C LEU A 4 -0.38 -20.93 27.59
N ARG A 5 -1.39 -20.07 27.40
CA ARG A 5 -2.67 -20.14 28.10
C ARG A 5 -3.78 -19.54 27.26
N VAL A 6 -4.96 -20.12 27.33
CA VAL A 6 -6.20 -19.60 26.76
C VAL A 6 -7.26 -19.58 27.86
N ALA A 7 -7.99 -18.47 27.96
CA ALA A 7 -9.13 -18.41 28.88
C ALA A 7 -10.31 -17.71 28.20
N VAL A 8 -11.51 -18.12 28.60
CA VAL A 8 -12.78 -17.49 28.23
C VAL A 8 -13.67 -17.45 29.44
N GLY A 9 -14.26 -16.31 29.73
CA GLY A 9 -15.10 -16.19 30.92
C GLY A 9 -15.88 -14.90 30.99
N ASN A 10 -16.79 -14.85 31.91
CA ASN A 10 -17.58 -13.67 32.32
C ASN A 10 -17.67 -13.60 33.83
N SER A 11 -18.54 -12.75 34.40
CA SER A 11 -18.71 -12.58 35.82
C SER A 11 -19.26 -13.81 36.54
N LYS A 12 -19.76 -14.83 35.83
CA LYS A 12 -20.43 -16.00 36.42
C LYS A 12 -19.65 -17.29 36.21
N GLU A 13 -18.92 -17.41 35.11
CA GLU A 13 -18.22 -18.64 34.75
C GLU A 13 -16.94 -18.30 33.99
N ALA A 14 -15.95 -19.18 34.09
CA ALA A 14 -14.71 -19.08 33.35
C ALA A 14 -14.15 -20.47 33.06
N PHE A 15 -13.53 -20.59 31.90
CA PHE A 15 -12.75 -21.75 31.51
C PHE A 15 -11.31 -21.31 31.22
N ILE A 16 -10.34 -22.06 31.71
CA ILE A 16 -8.91 -21.78 31.52
C ILE A 16 -8.22 -23.05 31.08
N GLU A 17 -7.50 -22.97 29.93
CA GLU A 17 -6.59 -24.01 29.49
C GLU A 17 -5.15 -23.51 29.55
N SER A 18 -4.33 -24.17 30.35
CA SER A 18 -2.92 -23.79 30.57
C SER A 18 -1.94 -24.94 30.33
N ARG A 19 -2.42 -26.07 29.82
CA ARG A 19 -1.61 -27.28 29.60
C ARG A 19 -0.94 -27.33 28.24
N PHE A 20 -0.83 -26.22 27.55
CA PHE A 20 -0.12 -26.18 26.26
C PHE A 20 1.37 -26.46 26.46
N THR A 21 1.89 -27.36 25.63
CA THR A 21 3.29 -27.78 25.64
C THR A 21 3.93 -27.52 24.28
N GLU A 22 5.23 -27.73 24.17
CA GLU A 22 5.89 -27.74 22.87
C GLU A 22 5.45 -28.96 22.03
N GLY A 23 5.37 -28.76 20.73
CA GLY A 23 4.93 -29.80 19.79
C GLY A 23 3.41 -29.92 19.65
N LEU A 24 2.92 -31.13 19.51
CA LEU A 24 1.51 -31.39 19.22
C LEU A 24 0.64 -31.29 20.48
N ASN A 25 -0.36 -30.41 20.45
CA ASN A 25 -1.37 -30.27 21.50
C ASN A 25 -2.75 -30.69 20.93
N ILE A 26 -3.42 -31.62 21.61
CA ILE A 26 -4.74 -32.12 21.18
C ILE A 26 -5.78 -31.74 22.23
N ILE A 27 -6.72 -30.88 21.84
CA ILE A 27 -7.89 -30.55 22.66
C ILE A 27 -8.98 -31.57 22.35
N SER A 28 -9.27 -32.46 23.29
CA SER A 28 -10.27 -33.52 23.14
C SER A 28 -11.28 -33.49 24.25
N SER A 29 -12.46 -34.06 24.05
CA SER A 29 -13.47 -34.36 25.06
C SER A 29 -14.18 -35.65 24.69
N ASP A 30 -14.75 -36.30 25.67
CA ASP A 30 -15.47 -37.59 25.50
C ASP A 30 -16.76 -37.43 24.70
N ASP A 31 -17.38 -36.25 24.76
CA ASP A 31 -18.63 -35.93 24.07
C ASP A 31 -18.48 -34.80 23.07
N ASN A 32 -19.40 -34.79 22.07
CA ASN A 32 -19.62 -33.63 21.21
C ASN A 32 -20.27 -32.49 21.99
N ASN A 33 -20.13 -31.26 21.51
CA ASN A 33 -20.69 -30.02 22.11
C ASN A 33 -20.15 -29.65 23.51
N LYS A 34 -18.96 -30.12 23.89
CA LYS A 34 -18.27 -29.75 25.14
C LYS A 34 -17.31 -28.56 25.03
N GLY A 35 -17.53 -27.70 24.05
CA GLY A 35 -16.82 -26.42 23.98
C GLY A 35 -15.41 -26.43 23.33
N LYS A 36 -14.96 -27.55 22.71
CA LYS A 36 -13.63 -27.61 22.05
C LYS A 36 -13.42 -26.49 21.01
N THR A 37 -14.38 -26.33 20.13
CA THR A 37 -14.40 -25.25 19.11
C THR A 37 -14.41 -23.87 19.79
N ILE A 38 -15.13 -23.71 20.92
CA ILE A 38 -15.17 -22.45 21.66
C ILE A 38 -13.77 -22.07 22.13
N VAL A 39 -12.98 -23.03 22.66
CA VAL A 39 -11.62 -22.76 23.16
C VAL A 39 -10.71 -22.28 22.01
N ILE A 40 -10.73 -22.98 20.87
CA ILE A 40 -9.93 -22.61 19.70
C ILE A 40 -10.38 -21.27 19.12
N GLN A 41 -11.69 -21.07 18.96
CA GLN A 41 -12.22 -19.81 18.45
C GLN A 41 -11.98 -18.65 19.44
N SER A 42 -12.00 -18.91 20.76
CA SER A 42 -11.65 -17.91 21.77
C SER A 42 -10.21 -17.42 21.63
N MET A 43 -9.29 -18.36 21.39
CA MET A 43 -7.89 -18.04 21.16
C MET A 43 -7.73 -17.18 19.90
N MET A 44 -8.33 -17.57 18.78
CA MET A 44 -8.24 -16.85 17.54
C MET A 44 -8.91 -15.46 17.62
N TYR A 45 -10.06 -15.39 18.30
CA TYR A 45 -10.78 -14.14 18.51
C TYR A 45 -9.98 -13.15 19.37
N ALA A 46 -9.37 -13.63 20.47
CA ALA A 46 -8.50 -12.80 21.30
C ALA A 46 -7.30 -12.24 20.52
N LEU A 47 -6.76 -12.99 19.56
CA LEU A 47 -5.65 -12.57 18.70
C LEU A 47 -6.09 -11.63 17.55
N GLY A 48 -7.37 -11.28 17.46
CA GLY A 48 -7.86 -10.31 16.47
C GLY A 48 -8.63 -10.89 15.29
N ASN A 49 -8.92 -12.21 15.28
CA ASN A 49 -9.76 -12.82 14.26
C ASN A 49 -11.22 -12.36 14.37
N GLU A 50 -12.00 -12.54 13.32
CA GLU A 50 -13.45 -12.36 13.36
C GLU A 50 -14.13 -13.48 14.19
N PRO A 51 -15.27 -13.18 14.85
CA PRO A 51 -15.95 -14.17 15.65
C PRO A 51 -16.58 -15.27 14.78
N THR A 52 -16.23 -16.52 15.07
CA THR A 52 -16.80 -17.71 14.45
C THR A 52 -17.25 -18.68 15.55
N PHE A 53 -18.23 -18.25 16.33
CA PHE A 53 -18.76 -19.03 17.43
C PHE A 53 -20.08 -19.69 17.05
N PRO A 54 -20.44 -20.83 17.70
CA PRO A 54 -21.76 -21.44 17.54
C PRO A 54 -22.87 -20.42 17.87
N THR A 55 -23.97 -20.45 17.13
CA THR A 55 -25.10 -19.50 17.30
C THR A 55 -25.69 -19.50 18.71
N SER A 56 -25.60 -20.64 19.42
CA SER A 56 -26.06 -20.78 20.80
C SER A 56 -25.13 -20.14 21.83
N PHE A 57 -23.94 -19.73 21.44
CA PHE A 57 -22.95 -19.14 22.34
C PHE A 57 -22.96 -17.61 22.20
N GLU A 58 -23.44 -16.93 23.25
CA GLU A 58 -23.53 -15.46 23.29
C GLU A 58 -22.15 -14.83 23.50
N TYR A 59 -21.25 -14.98 22.52
CA TYR A 59 -19.85 -14.60 22.62
C TYR A 59 -19.58 -13.16 23.07
N GLN A 60 -20.49 -12.24 22.80
CA GLN A 60 -20.38 -10.82 23.18
C GLN A 60 -20.39 -10.59 24.70
N LYS A 61 -20.84 -11.58 25.49
CA LYS A 61 -20.92 -11.47 26.95
C LYS A 61 -19.65 -11.95 27.67
N TYR A 62 -18.63 -12.38 26.92
CA TYR A 62 -17.43 -12.99 27.46
C TYR A 62 -16.19 -12.15 27.18
N TYR A 63 -15.18 -12.34 28.04
CA TYR A 63 -13.82 -11.91 27.85
C TYR A 63 -13.00 -13.07 27.33
N TYR A 64 -12.10 -12.79 26.40
CA TYR A 64 -11.24 -13.77 25.74
C TYR A 64 -9.80 -13.43 25.99
N TYR A 65 -9.07 -14.34 26.58
CA TYR A 65 -7.69 -14.13 27.00
C TYR A 65 -6.77 -15.16 26.37
N VAL A 66 -5.62 -14.69 25.89
CA VAL A 66 -4.52 -15.53 25.42
C VAL A 66 -3.20 -15.02 26.00
N GLU A 67 -2.42 -15.93 26.51
CA GLU A 67 -1.02 -15.70 26.86
C GLU A 67 -0.14 -16.45 25.87
N PHE A 68 0.83 -15.75 25.30
CA PHE A 68 1.74 -16.32 24.31
C PHE A 68 3.14 -15.75 24.48
N GLU A 69 4.12 -16.52 24.04
CA GLU A 69 5.52 -16.12 23.95
C GLU A 69 5.90 -15.85 22.52
N GLU A 70 6.60 -14.72 22.27
CA GLU A 70 7.19 -14.37 21.00
C GLU A 70 8.55 -13.73 21.23
N HIS A 71 9.58 -14.24 20.52
CA HIS A 71 10.97 -13.78 20.68
C HIS A 71 11.47 -13.75 22.14
N GLY A 72 11.08 -14.75 22.94
CA GLY A 72 11.45 -14.83 24.36
C GLY A 72 10.76 -13.84 25.28
N LYS A 73 9.71 -13.16 24.82
CA LYS A 73 8.88 -12.24 25.62
C LYS A 73 7.48 -12.78 25.75
N ASN A 74 6.93 -12.69 26.96
CA ASN A 74 5.56 -13.09 27.24
C ASN A 74 4.60 -11.91 27.04
N TYR A 75 3.54 -12.17 26.32
CA TYR A 75 2.45 -11.25 26.04
C TYR A 75 1.14 -11.86 26.55
N GLN A 76 0.29 -11.00 27.08
CA GLN A 76 -1.06 -11.36 27.51
C GLN A 76 -2.03 -10.44 26.78
N ILE A 77 -2.96 -10.99 26.05
CA ILE A 77 -3.97 -10.23 25.32
C ILE A 77 -5.36 -10.64 25.81
N CYS A 78 -6.18 -9.67 26.13
CA CYS A 78 -7.57 -9.86 26.48
C CYS A 78 -8.46 -9.05 25.56
N ARG A 79 -9.49 -9.67 24.98
CA ARG A 79 -10.47 -9.02 24.11
C ARG A 79 -11.86 -9.08 24.70
N SER A 80 -12.60 -7.98 24.60
CA SER A 80 -14.05 -7.94 24.85
C SER A 80 -14.69 -7.04 23.79
N GLY A 81 -15.59 -7.58 23.00
CA GLY A 81 -16.16 -6.86 21.87
C GLY A 81 -15.07 -6.42 20.87
N ASN A 82 -14.96 -5.12 20.64
CA ASN A 82 -13.95 -4.54 19.75
C ASN A 82 -12.66 -4.14 20.46
N GLY A 83 -12.70 -3.99 21.81
CA GLY A 83 -11.58 -3.52 22.60
C GLY A 83 -10.59 -4.63 22.97
N PHE A 84 -9.31 -4.25 23.09
CA PHE A 84 -8.22 -5.13 23.47
C PHE A 84 -7.41 -4.53 24.61
N VAL A 85 -6.95 -5.37 25.51
CA VAL A 85 -5.97 -5.05 26.52
C VAL A 85 -4.78 -5.95 26.32
N LEU A 86 -3.61 -5.38 26.04
CA LEU A 86 -2.35 -6.11 25.91
C LEU A 86 -1.46 -5.80 27.09
N SER A 87 -0.93 -6.81 27.74
CA SER A 87 0.05 -6.67 28.82
C SER A 87 1.37 -7.33 28.43
N GLN A 88 2.47 -6.64 28.70
CA GLN A 88 3.83 -7.14 28.61
C GLN A 88 4.61 -6.70 29.84
N GLY A 89 4.90 -7.64 30.72
CA GLY A 89 5.52 -7.33 32.02
C GLY A 89 4.65 -6.39 32.86
N SER A 90 5.16 -5.20 33.18
CA SER A 90 4.43 -4.15 33.90
C SER A 90 3.66 -3.18 33.00
N SER A 91 3.83 -3.27 31.69
CA SER A 91 3.18 -2.37 30.73
C SER A 91 1.80 -2.91 30.35
N ILE A 92 0.79 -2.06 30.40
CA ILE A 92 -0.59 -2.37 29.98
C ILE A 92 -0.97 -1.34 28.90
N LEU A 93 -1.44 -1.85 27.76
CA LEU A 93 -1.86 -1.07 26.60
C LEU A 93 -3.31 -1.42 26.27
N ILE A 94 -4.10 -0.42 25.94
CA ILE A 94 -5.51 -0.57 25.59
C ILE A 94 -5.68 -0.13 24.12
N PHE A 95 -6.38 -0.95 23.33
CA PHE A 95 -6.70 -0.66 21.93
C PHE A 95 -8.20 -0.76 21.75
N ASP A 96 -8.79 0.21 21.07
CA ASP A 96 -10.23 0.28 20.86
C ASP A 96 -10.70 -0.60 19.70
N ASN A 97 -9.78 -1.02 18.83
CA ASN A 97 -10.10 -1.81 17.66
C ASN A 97 -8.92 -2.63 17.12
N VAL A 98 -9.22 -3.55 16.20
CA VAL A 98 -8.21 -4.41 15.53
C VAL A 98 -7.18 -3.58 14.75
N ALA A 99 -7.56 -2.42 14.21
CA ALA A 99 -6.64 -1.62 13.39
C ALA A 99 -5.51 -1.01 14.23
N GLU A 100 -5.79 -0.61 15.46
CA GLU A 100 -4.77 -0.15 16.41
C GLU A 100 -3.89 -1.30 16.87
N LEU A 101 -4.53 -2.41 17.28
CA LEU A 101 -3.83 -3.61 17.69
C LEU A 101 -2.83 -4.08 16.61
N LYS A 102 -3.24 -4.19 15.35
CA LYS A 102 -2.35 -4.66 14.27
C LYS A 102 -1.16 -3.74 14.01
N ARG A 103 -1.33 -2.42 14.18
CA ARG A 103 -0.23 -1.45 14.04
C ARG A 103 0.80 -1.64 15.14
N TYR A 104 0.32 -1.77 16.39
CA TYR A 104 1.20 -2.06 17.52
C TYR A 104 1.89 -3.41 17.34
N TRP A 105 1.12 -4.44 16.95
CA TRP A 105 1.61 -5.79 16.72
C TRP A 105 2.74 -5.81 15.68
N SER A 106 2.50 -5.18 14.53
CA SER A 106 3.48 -5.10 13.45
C SER A 106 4.77 -4.37 13.84
N LYS A 107 4.69 -3.39 14.74
CA LYS A 107 5.84 -2.58 15.15
C LYS A 107 6.61 -3.21 16.31
N HIS A 108 5.95 -3.91 17.24
CA HIS A 108 6.52 -4.26 18.54
C HIS A 108 6.57 -5.78 18.83
N ILE A 109 5.75 -6.60 18.17
CA ILE A 109 5.68 -8.04 18.43
C ILE A 109 6.33 -8.80 17.28
N PHE A 110 5.73 -8.77 16.11
CA PHE A 110 6.36 -9.23 14.86
C PHE A 110 5.76 -8.50 13.66
N SER A 111 6.57 -8.30 12.62
CA SER A 111 6.16 -7.55 11.44
C SER A 111 5.05 -8.27 10.67
N LEU A 112 3.88 -7.66 10.62
CA LEU A 112 2.80 -8.10 9.74
C LEU A 112 3.07 -7.64 8.31
N PRO A 113 2.75 -8.46 7.30
CA PRO A 113 2.94 -8.06 5.91
C PRO A 113 2.04 -6.88 5.55
N ALA A 114 2.51 -6.03 4.64
CA ALA A 114 1.72 -4.96 4.06
C ALA A 114 1.42 -5.28 2.59
N ILE A 115 0.20 -5.02 2.16
CA ILE A 115 -0.26 -5.20 0.78
C ILE A 115 -0.77 -3.87 0.23
N VAL A 116 -0.74 -3.74 -1.08
CA VAL A 116 -1.37 -2.60 -1.78
C VAL A 116 -2.79 -2.98 -2.15
N LYS A 117 -3.77 -2.25 -1.61
CA LYS A 117 -5.18 -2.43 -1.93
C LYS A 117 -5.84 -1.07 -2.16
N ASN A 118 -6.57 -0.93 -3.28
CA ASN A 118 -7.17 0.34 -3.69
C ASN A 118 -6.14 1.49 -3.70
N GLN A 119 -4.95 1.24 -4.22
CA GLN A 119 -3.81 2.18 -4.32
C GLN A 119 -3.24 2.62 -2.94
N LEU A 120 -3.63 1.99 -1.85
CA LEU A 120 -3.13 2.29 -0.51
C LEU A 120 -2.34 1.10 0.03
N SER A 121 -1.13 1.37 0.49
CA SER A 121 -0.36 0.37 1.26
C SER A 121 -0.98 0.24 2.65
N MET A 122 -1.33 -0.98 3.03
CA MET A 122 -1.93 -1.27 4.32
C MET A 122 -1.36 -2.54 4.94
N ILE A 123 -1.15 -2.50 6.25
CA ILE A 123 -0.84 -3.70 7.03
C ILE A 123 -2.06 -4.61 6.99
N VAL A 124 -1.86 -5.90 6.69
CA VAL A 124 -2.96 -6.87 6.66
C VAL A 124 -3.63 -7.02 8.02
N ASP A 125 -4.92 -7.29 8.01
CA ASP A 125 -5.65 -7.60 9.25
C ASP A 125 -5.33 -9.01 9.74
N PRO A 126 -5.40 -9.27 11.06
CA PRO A 126 -5.21 -10.59 11.62
C PRO A 126 -6.07 -11.67 10.94
N VAL A 127 -7.29 -11.34 10.53
CA VAL A 127 -8.22 -12.26 9.85
C VAL A 127 -7.66 -12.82 8.54
N LEU A 128 -6.86 -12.04 7.79
CA LEU A 128 -6.18 -12.52 6.60
C LEU A 128 -4.88 -13.25 6.96
N PHE A 129 -4.09 -12.67 7.87
CA PHE A 129 -2.81 -13.22 8.28
C PHE A 129 -2.94 -14.60 8.93
N MET A 130 -3.95 -14.82 9.75
CA MET A 130 -4.19 -16.09 10.44
C MET A 130 -4.45 -17.25 9.50
N GLN A 131 -4.87 -17.02 8.27
CA GLN A 131 -5.05 -18.06 7.27
C GLN A 131 -3.75 -18.74 6.82
N LEU A 132 -2.59 -18.22 7.23
CA LEU A 132 -1.29 -18.90 7.09
C LEU A 132 -1.17 -20.13 7.99
N TYR A 133 -1.87 -20.14 9.13
CA TYR A 133 -1.63 -21.12 10.18
C TYR A 133 -2.89 -21.63 10.88
N PHE A 134 -4.08 -21.13 10.51
CA PHE A 134 -5.35 -21.50 11.13
C PHE A 134 -6.40 -21.95 10.10
N VAL A 135 -7.08 -23.05 10.38
CA VAL A 135 -8.29 -23.51 9.68
C VAL A 135 -9.40 -23.81 10.68
N GLY A 136 -10.51 -23.12 10.56
CA GLY A 136 -11.71 -23.33 11.37
C GLY A 136 -12.60 -24.47 10.86
N GLN A 137 -13.49 -24.97 11.69
CA GLN A 137 -14.40 -26.08 11.38
C GLN A 137 -15.34 -25.76 10.21
N ASP A 138 -15.96 -24.58 10.23
CA ASP A 138 -17.04 -24.22 9.30
C ASP A 138 -16.57 -23.51 8.05
N LYS A 139 -15.25 -23.34 7.87
CA LYS A 139 -14.67 -22.58 6.76
C LYS A 139 -13.63 -23.36 5.99
N LYS A 140 -14.01 -24.58 5.62
CA LYS A 140 -13.20 -25.48 4.80
C LYS A 140 -13.45 -25.34 3.29
N ASP A 141 -13.95 -24.16 2.86
CA ASP A 141 -14.04 -23.85 1.43
C ASP A 141 -12.62 -23.76 0.85
N THR A 142 -12.28 -24.75 0.05
CA THR A 142 -10.99 -24.83 -0.64
C THR A 142 -10.90 -23.86 -1.80
N SER A 143 -12.05 -23.36 -2.28
CA SER A 143 -12.14 -22.49 -3.45
C SER A 143 -11.93 -21.02 -3.13
N ASN A 144 -11.96 -20.62 -1.85
CA ASN A 144 -11.85 -19.23 -1.45
C ASN A 144 -11.07 -19.05 -0.13
N ILE A 145 -10.79 -17.79 0.22
CA ILE A 145 -10.30 -17.43 1.54
C ILE A 145 -11.44 -17.50 2.56
N ALA A 146 -11.10 -17.80 3.80
CA ALA A 146 -12.05 -17.66 4.91
C ALA A 146 -12.37 -16.16 5.10
N HIS A 147 -13.60 -15.82 5.46
CA HIS A 147 -14.03 -14.41 5.66
C HIS A 147 -13.80 -13.51 4.43
N HIS A 148 -14.21 -13.99 3.26
CA HIS A 148 -14.24 -13.17 2.05
C HIS A 148 -15.26 -12.03 2.25
N GLY A 149 -14.80 -10.82 2.05
CA GLY A 149 -15.58 -9.59 2.22
C GLY A 149 -14.71 -8.45 1.80
N PHE A 150 -13.93 -7.93 2.74
CA PHE A 150 -12.94 -6.91 2.42
C PHE A 150 -11.77 -7.47 1.60
N TYR A 151 -11.28 -8.67 1.94
CA TYR A 151 -10.17 -9.33 1.25
C TYR A 151 -10.67 -10.35 0.21
N ASN A 152 -9.81 -10.64 -0.78
CA ASN A 152 -10.02 -11.65 -1.81
C ASN A 152 -8.79 -12.58 -1.94
N LYS A 153 -8.85 -13.58 -2.83
CA LYS A 153 -7.75 -14.51 -3.07
C LYS A 153 -6.45 -13.84 -3.49
N GLN A 154 -6.55 -12.78 -4.30
CA GLN A 154 -5.38 -12.05 -4.75
C GLN A 154 -4.70 -11.32 -3.58
N ASP A 155 -5.48 -10.72 -2.67
CA ASP A 155 -4.94 -10.09 -1.46
C ASP A 155 -4.19 -11.10 -0.59
N TYR A 156 -4.68 -12.35 -0.53
CA TYR A 156 -3.99 -13.43 0.18
C TYR A 156 -2.66 -13.79 -0.48
N ILE A 157 -2.62 -13.89 -1.81
CA ILE A 157 -1.38 -14.16 -2.55
C ILE A 157 -0.39 -13.01 -2.40
N GLU A 158 -0.85 -11.77 -2.50
CA GLU A 158 0.00 -10.59 -2.26
C GLU A 158 0.55 -10.55 -0.82
N MET A 159 -0.25 -10.98 0.15
CA MET A 159 0.22 -11.14 1.53
C MET A 159 1.34 -12.19 1.65
N LEU A 160 1.26 -13.32 0.93
CA LEU A 160 2.35 -14.31 0.91
C LEU A 160 3.63 -13.72 0.32
N TYR A 161 3.51 -12.98 -0.78
CA TYR A 161 4.65 -12.28 -1.37
C TYR A 161 5.24 -11.25 -0.42
N ALA A 162 4.42 -10.44 0.22
CA ALA A 162 4.86 -9.45 1.18
C ALA A 162 5.55 -10.08 2.38
N TYR A 163 5.01 -11.20 2.89
CA TYR A 163 5.61 -11.95 3.99
C TYR A 163 6.99 -12.54 3.61
N ALA A 164 7.15 -13.00 2.38
CA ALA A 164 8.42 -13.48 1.85
C ALA A 164 9.41 -12.36 1.46
N GLY A 165 9.10 -11.10 1.73
CA GLY A 165 9.94 -9.96 1.33
C GLY A 165 9.90 -9.64 -0.17
N LEU A 166 8.89 -10.17 -0.89
CA LEU A 166 8.66 -9.94 -2.32
C LEU A 166 7.49 -8.96 -2.56
N GLY A 167 7.02 -8.28 -1.52
CA GLY A 167 6.10 -7.15 -1.61
C GLY A 167 6.85 -5.98 -2.21
N GLY A 168 6.67 -5.70 -3.48
CA GLY A 168 7.35 -4.59 -4.14
C GLY A 168 6.67 -3.26 -3.81
N GLU A 169 7.43 -2.24 -3.47
CA GLU A 169 7.10 -0.87 -3.80
C GLU A 169 7.23 -0.72 -5.32
N GLN A 170 6.24 -1.21 -6.05
CA GLN A 170 6.09 -0.81 -7.44
C GLN A 170 5.74 0.68 -7.42
N LEU A 171 6.44 1.47 -8.22
CA LEU A 171 6.01 2.83 -8.51
C LEU A 171 4.52 2.76 -8.87
N SER A 172 3.69 3.56 -8.21
CA SER A 172 2.26 3.57 -8.52
C SER A 172 2.08 3.87 -10.00
N GLN A 173 1.03 3.34 -10.62
CA GLN A 173 0.76 3.61 -12.05
C GLN A 173 0.69 5.13 -12.32
N GLU A 174 0.14 5.90 -11.38
CA GLU A 174 0.13 7.37 -11.43
C GLU A 174 1.54 7.94 -11.50
N ARG A 175 2.47 7.42 -10.69
CA ARG A 175 3.86 7.88 -10.69
C ARG A 175 4.60 7.50 -11.98
N ILE A 176 4.31 6.33 -12.54
CA ILE A 176 4.81 5.91 -13.85
C ILE A 176 4.29 6.85 -14.94
N ASP A 177 3.00 7.19 -14.89
CA ASP A 177 2.37 8.08 -15.87
C ASP A 177 2.87 9.51 -15.72
N GLU A 178 3.10 10.02 -14.50
CA GLU A 178 3.78 11.30 -14.26
C GLU A 178 5.19 11.33 -14.86
N ILE A 179 5.98 10.28 -14.63
CA ILE A 179 7.35 10.19 -15.17
C ILE A 179 7.31 10.16 -16.71
N LYS A 180 6.40 9.39 -17.32
CA LYS A 180 6.21 9.33 -18.77
C LYS A 180 5.79 10.69 -19.35
N HIS A 181 4.85 11.37 -18.70
CA HIS A 181 4.41 12.72 -19.09
C HIS A 181 5.58 13.71 -19.02
N ARG A 182 6.35 13.67 -17.95
CA ARG A 182 7.53 14.53 -17.79
C ARG A 182 8.60 14.26 -18.85
N ILE A 183 8.85 13.00 -19.21
CA ILE A 183 9.76 12.63 -20.31
C ILE A 183 9.25 13.18 -21.66
N SER A 184 7.92 13.16 -21.90
CA SER A 184 7.33 13.72 -23.11
C SER A 184 7.51 15.23 -23.17
N GLU A 185 7.20 15.96 -22.08
CA GLU A 185 7.41 17.41 -22.00
C GLU A 185 8.87 17.79 -22.26
N LEU A 186 9.82 17.12 -21.60
CA LEU A 186 11.26 17.36 -21.77
C LEU A 186 11.73 17.02 -23.20
N SER A 187 11.16 15.96 -23.81
CA SER A 187 11.49 15.59 -25.19
C SER A 187 11.01 16.62 -26.19
N ASP A 188 9.86 17.24 -25.96
CA ASP A 188 9.33 18.29 -26.82
C ASP A 188 10.09 19.61 -26.60
N GLU A 189 10.45 19.96 -25.37
CA GLU A 189 11.36 21.08 -25.07
C GLU A 189 12.70 20.89 -25.79
N LYS A 190 13.29 19.69 -25.73
CA LYS A 190 14.52 19.34 -26.43
C LYS A 190 14.41 19.50 -27.94
N LYS A 191 13.30 19.04 -28.57
CA LYS A 191 13.07 19.19 -30.03
C LYS A 191 13.07 20.66 -30.44
N VAL A 192 12.36 21.50 -29.67
CA VAL A 192 12.30 22.95 -29.92
C VAL A 192 13.68 23.57 -29.81
N LEU A 193 14.44 23.26 -28.76
CA LEU A 193 15.80 23.75 -28.58
C LEU A 193 16.75 23.27 -29.68
N LEU A 194 16.67 22.01 -30.12
CA LEU A 194 17.46 21.45 -31.20
C LEU A 194 17.13 22.09 -32.54
N GLN A 195 15.86 22.37 -32.86
CA GLN A 195 15.47 23.11 -34.05
C GLN A 195 16.04 24.52 -34.04
N GLN A 196 15.93 25.22 -32.91
CA GLN A 196 16.52 26.55 -32.75
C GLN A 196 18.05 26.49 -32.93
N HIS A 197 18.72 25.51 -32.34
CA HIS A 197 20.16 25.32 -32.44
C HIS A 197 20.60 24.91 -33.86
N LYS A 198 19.80 24.11 -34.57
CA LYS A 198 20.05 23.73 -35.98
C LYS A 198 19.92 24.92 -36.91
N ILE A 199 18.95 25.79 -36.69
CA ILE A 199 18.76 27.05 -37.42
C ILE A 199 19.94 28.00 -37.14
N LEU A 200 20.44 28.06 -35.90
CA LEU A 200 21.60 28.86 -35.53
C LEU A 200 22.92 28.34 -36.17
N LYS A 201 23.08 27.02 -36.31
CA LYS A 201 24.28 26.40 -36.88
C LYS A 201 24.27 26.39 -38.43
N SER A 202 23.10 26.36 -39.08
CA SER A 202 22.98 26.17 -40.52
C SER A 202 23.17 27.45 -41.36
N LYS A 203 23.28 28.62 -40.72
CA LYS A 203 23.37 29.90 -41.47
C LYS A 203 24.67 30.67 -41.22
N LYS A 204 25.59 30.51 -42.18
CA LYS A 204 26.43 31.59 -42.66
C LYS A 204 25.55 32.45 -43.61
N ALA A 205 24.64 33.27 -43.07
CA ALA A 205 23.90 34.23 -43.86
C ALA A 205 24.52 35.60 -43.74
N PRO A 206 24.69 36.32 -44.84
CA PRO A 206 25.35 37.62 -44.83
C PRO A 206 24.46 38.68 -44.15
N VAL A 207 25.07 39.44 -43.26
CA VAL A 207 24.52 40.56 -42.47
C VAL A 207 24.05 41.74 -43.33
N SER A 208 23.90 41.55 -44.65
CA SER A 208 23.67 42.62 -45.60
C SER A 208 22.23 43.10 -45.82
N TYR A 209 21.25 42.55 -45.07
CA TYR A 209 19.83 42.88 -45.29
C TYR A 209 19.20 43.86 -44.30
N LEU A 210 19.91 44.32 -43.28
CA LEU A 210 19.41 45.33 -42.32
C LEU A 210 20.02 46.68 -42.57
N SER A 211 19.60 47.33 -43.68
CA SER A 211 20.17 48.66 -44.10
C SER A 211 19.37 49.88 -43.66
N ALA A 212 18.25 49.74 -42.95
CA ALA A 212 17.48 50.86 -42.43
C ALA A 212 17.48 50.86 -40.89
N GLU A 213 17.90 52.03 -40.34
CA GLU A 213 17.99 52.28 -38.88
C GLU A 213 16.61 52.22 -38.22
N SER A 214 15.51 52.55 -38.95
CA SER A 214 14.12 52.39 -38.51
C SER A 214 13.68 50.94 -38.30
N ASP A 215 14.18 50.05 -39.15
CA ASP A 215 13.82 48.60 -39.05
C ASP A 215 14.52 47.95 -37.85
N ARG A 216 15.68 48.44 -37.44
CA ARG A 216 16.41 48.00 -36.24
C ARG A 216 15.69 48.38 -34.96
N LEU A 217 15.13 49.60 -34.88
CA LEU A 217 14.37 50.04 -33.70
C LEU A 217 13.05 49.28 -33.58
N ALA A 218 12.28 49.14 -34.65
CA ALA A 218 11.03 48.38 -34.66
C ALA A 218 11.26 46.87 -34.35
N PHE A 219 12.36 46.34 -34.82
CA PHE A 219 12.76 44.94 -34.49
C PHE A 219 13.20 44.82 -33.05
N GLY A 220 13.96 45.77 -32.51
CA GLY A 220 14.35 45.78 -31.07
C GLY A 220 13.14 45.83 -30.13
N GLU A 221 12.12 46.63 -30.45
CA GLU A 221 10.88 46.70 -29.71
C GLU A 221 10.09 45.38 -29.76
N LYS A 222 10.01 44.71 -30.94
CA LYS A 222 9.36 43.39 -31.08
C LYS A 222 10.08 42.31 -30.29
N VAL A 223 11.41 42.28 -30.32
CA VAL A 223 12.22 41.34 -29.51
C VAL A 223 12.01 41.59 -28.03
N ALA A 224 12.03 42.84 -27.58
CA ALA A 224 11.78 43.18 -26.18
C ALA A 224 10.35 42.78 -25.72
N ASN A 225 9.35 42.91 -26.59
CA ASN A 225 7.99 42.47 -26.30
C ASN A 225 7.88 40.94 -26.25
N LEU A 226 8.55 40.20 -27.14
CA LEU A 226 8.61 38.73 -27.07
C LEU A 226 9.28 38.24 -25.77
N GLU A 227 10.38 38.84 -25.37
CA GLU A 227 11.07 38.53 -24.10
C GLU A 227 10.18 38.80 -22.88
N ARG A 228 9.44 39.92 -22.92
CA ARG A 228 8.51 40.27 -21.85
C ARG A 228 7.39 39.24 -21.74
N VAL A 229 6.80 38.83 -22.87
CA VAL A 229 5.75 37.78 -22.88
C VAL A 229 6.32 36.44 -22.46
N GLN A 230 7.52 36.08 -22.90
CA GLN A 230 8.17 34.83 -22.48
C GLN A 230 8.50 34.80 -20.98
N SER A 231 9.01 35.91 -20.43
CA SER A 231 9.28 36.04 -19.00
C SER A 231 7.98 35.93 -18.18
N LYS A 232 6.90 36.56 -18.67
CA LYS A 232 5.59 36.47 -18.02
C LYS A 232 5.03 35.04 -18.02
N ILE A 233 5.14 34.34 -19.14
CA ILE A 233 4.76 32.92 -19.22
C ILE A 233 5.58 32.07 -18.22
N ALA A 234 6.87 32.32 -18.08
CA ALA A 234 7.73 31.61 -17.14
C ALA A 234 7.31 31.87 -15.67
N GLU A 235 6.98 33.11 -15.33
CA GLU A 235 6.46 33.46 -14.00
C GLU A 235 5.10 32.81 -13.72
N LEU A 236 4.17 32.87 -14.67
CA LEU A 236 2.85 32.22 -14.52
C LEU A 236 2.96 30.71 -14.36
N ARG A 237 3.86 30.06 -15.08
CA ARG A 237 4.15 28.62 -14.93
C ARG A 237 4.72 28.31 -13.56
N LYS A 238 5.60 29.15 -13.03
CA LYS A 238 6.15 29.00 -11.65
C LYS A 238 5.05 29.09 -10.60
N LEU A 239 4.16 30.08 -10.72
CA LEU A 239 3.01 30.25 -9.84
C LEU A 239 2.05 29.08 -9.91
N ARG A 240 1.69 28.64 -11.13
CA ARG A 240 0.83 27.47 -11.33
C ARG A 240 1.41 26.21 -10.69
N ASN A 241 2.70 25.96 -10.89
CA ASN A 241 3.36 24.79 -10.29
C ASN A 241 3.37 24.87 -8.76
N ALA A 242 3.58 26.04 -8.18
CA ALA A 242 3.51 26.24 -6.73
C ALA A 242 2.11 25.94 -6.18
N SER A 243 1.05 26.40 -6.85
CA SER A 243 -0.34 26.14 -6.47
C SER A 243 -0.70 24.66 -6.65
N THR A 244 -0.17 23.99 -7.68
CA THR A 244 -0.32 22.55 -7.89
C THR A 244 0.32 21.74 -6.75
N ILE A 245 1.55 22.08 -6.34
CA ILE A 245 2.23 21.41 -5.22
C ILE A 245 1.43 21.60 -3.92
N ARG A 246 0.91 22.80 -3.67
CA ARG A 246 0.08 23.07 -2.49
C ARG A 246 -1.22 22.28 -2.50
N LYS A 247 -1.90 22.23 -3.65
CA LYS A 247 -3.10 21.42 -3.85
C LYS A 247 -2.85 19.94 -3.53
N ASN A 248 -1.83 19.34 -4.12
CA ASN A 248 -1.47 17.94 -3.92
C ASN A 248 -1.13 17.63 -2.45
N LYS A 249 -0.45 18.55 -1.76
CA LYS A 249 -0.16 18.42 -0.32
C LYS A 249 -1.44 18.36 0.52
N TRP A 250 -2.43 19.20 0.21
CA TRP A 250 -3.73 19.18 0.90
C TRP A 250 -4.57 17.96 0.55
N GLU A 251 -4.52 17.47 -0.69
CA GLU A 251 -5.18 16.22 -1.09
C GLU A 251 -4.61 15.02 -0.32
N TYR A 252 -3.29 14.96 -0.15
CA TYR A 252 -2.65 13.96 0.70
C TYR A 252 -3.15 14.04 2.16
N THR A 253 -3.19 15.24 2.73
CA THR A 253 -3.68 15.45 4.10
C THR A 253 -5.14 15.01 4.28
N ILE A 254 -6.02 15.30 3.32
CA ILE A 254 -7.42 14.81 3.36
C ILE A 254 -7.49 13.29 3.33
N ASN A 255 -6.67 12.65 2.51
CA ASN A 255 -6.66 11.19 2.42
C ASN A 255 -6.22 10.55 3.73
N GLU A 256 -5.23 11.14 4.43
CA GLU A 256 -4.83 10.71 5.76
C GLU A 256 -5.95 10.90 6.80
N LEU A 257 -6.58 12.07 6.83
CA LEU A 257 -7.70 12.35 7.74
C LEU A 257 -8.91 11.44 7.47
N ARG A 258 -9.24 11.15 6.21
CA ARG A 258 -10.29 10.21 5.84
C ARG A 258 -9.94 8.78 6.25
N SER A 259 -8.67 8.40 6.16
CA SER A 259 -8.19 7.10 6.66
C SER A 259 -8.35 6.99 8.17
N LEU A 260 -8.02 8.04 8.92
CA LEU A 260 -8.26 8.13 10.36
C LEU A 260 -9.76 7.99 10.69
N ASN A 261 -10.64 8.69 9.99
CA ASN A 261 -12.09 8.60 10.20
C ASN A 261 -12.66 7.19 9.97
N ARG A 262 -12.11 6.41 9.04
CA ARG A 262 -12.49 5.01 8.84
C ARG A 262 -12.01 4.11 9.99
N SER A 263 -10.86 4.44 10.58
CA SER A 263 -10.26 3.67 11.68
C SER A 263 -10.91 3.98 13.04
N ILE A 264 -11.56 5.15 13.18
CA ILE A 264 -12.12 5.66 14.43
C ILE A 264 -13.63 5.88 14.25
N SER A 265 -14.34 4.79 14.01
CA SER A 265 -15.80 4.87 13.85
C SER A 265 -16.55 4.99 15.18
N CYS A 266 -15.94 4.67 16.32
CA CYS A 266 -16.54 4.73 17.66
C CYS A 266 -15.46 4.94 18.71
N GLY A 267 -15.24 6.15 19.23
CA GLY A 267 -14.37 6.40 20.36
C GLY A 267 -13.66 7.76 20.32
N GLU A 268 -13.15 8.19 21.45
CA GLU A 268 -12.29 9.37 21.57
C GLU A 268 -10.84 8.97 21.28
N LEU A 269 -10.15 9.77 20.48
CA LEU A 269 -8.70 9.65 20.32
C LEU A 269 -8.00 10.12 21.60
N ARG A 270 -7.08 9.29 22.12
CA ARG A 270 -6.24 9.64 23.27
C ARG A 270 -4.78 9.37 22.95
N CYS A 271 -3.92 10.24 23.46
CA CYS A 271 -2.48 10.01 23.40
C CYS A 271 -2.10 8.77 24.21
N MET A 272 -1.36 7.84 23.63
CA MET A 272 -0.94 6.62 24.32
C MET A 272 0.06 6.87 25.44
N ASP A 273 0.81 7.97 25.41
CA ASP A 273 1.83 8.29 26.41
C ASP A 273 1.27 9.06 27.62
N CYS A 274 0.37 10.02 27.38
CA CYS A 274 -0.14 10.89 28.44
C CYS A 274 -1.66 10.81 28.64
N ASN A 275 -2.36 9.99 27.88
CA ASN A 275 -3.82 9.80 27.92
C ASN A 275 -4.64 11.08 27.69
N SER A 276 -4.02 12.12 27.12
CA SER A 276 -4.69 13.37 26.76
C SER A 276 -5.61 13.18 25.59
N THR A 277 -6.78 13.82 25.63
CA THR A 277 -7.72 13.92 24.50
C THR A 277 -7.36 15.05 23.52
N ASN A 278 -6.47 15.96 23.93
CA ASN A 278 -5.97 17.03 23.08
C ASN A 278 -4.88 16.49 22.14
N ILE A 279 -5.31 15.97 20.99
CA ILE A 279 -4.43 15.45 19.95
C ILE A 279 -4.48 16.39 18.77
N SER A 280 -3.32 16.91 18.35
CA SER A 280 -3.18 17.72 17.17
C SER A 280 -2.45 16.95 16.06
N PHE A 281 -2.93 17.08 14.84
CA PHE A 281 -2.24 16.58 13.66
C PHE A 281 -1.31 17.67 13.13
N SER A 282 -0.02 17.36 13.01
CA SER A 282 0.94 18.23 12.36
C SER A 282 1.65 17.49 11.22
N THR A 283 1.77 18.11 10.06
CA THR A 283 2.61 17.60 8.99
C THR A 283 4.07 17.83 9.35
N GLY A 284 4.83 16.72 9.51
CA GLY A 284 6.21 16.72 10.03
C GLY A 284 7.31 17.28 9.11
N GLU A 285 6.97 17.98 8.03
CA GLU A 285 7.96 18.67 7.22
C GLU A 285 8.27 20.05 7.79
N ILE A 286 9.54 20.28 8.07
CA ILE A 286 10.15 21.55 8.50
C ILE A 286 10.10 22.56 7.34
N SER A 287 8.93 22.96 6.91
CA SER A 287 8.72 24.14 6.09
C SER A 287 7.93 25.15 6.91
N GLN A 288 8.19 26.43 6.72
CA GLN A 288 7.74 27.59 7.52
C GLN A 288 6.22 27.72 7.78
N THR A 289 5.43 26.71 7.43
CA THR A 289 3.98 26.62 7.68
C THR A 289 3.62 25.18 8.09
N SER A 290 3.86 24.84 9.35
CA SER A 290 3.25 23.63 9.94
C SER A 290 1.83 23.98 10.39
N TYR A 291 0.82 23.27 9.88
CA TYR A 291 -0.55 23.37 10.36
C TYR A 291 -0.77 22.26 11.40
N SER A 292 -1.27 22.63 12.57
CA SER A 292 -1.73 21.66 13.57
C SER A 292 -3.25 21.72 13.66
N PHE A 293 -3.90 20.56 13.66
CA PHE A 293 -5.36 20.44 13.74
C PHE A 293 -5.73 19.61 14.97
N ASP A 294 -6.74 20.05 15.71
CA ASP A 294 -7.37 19.22 16.71
C ASP A 294 -8.21 18.14 15.99
N VAL A 295 -7.90 16.87 16.24
CA VAL A 295 -8.55 15.72 15.62
C VAL A 295 -9.26 14.83 16.63
N SER A 296 -9.53 15.34 17.82
CA SER A 296 -10.08 14.56 18.95
C SER A 296 -11.51 14.08 18.70
N THR A 297 -12.36 14.86 18.05
CA THR A 297 -13.77 14.50 17.77
C THR A 297 -14.05 14.24 16.29
N VAL A 298 -15.13 13.51 15.99
CA VAL A 298 -15.56 13.22 14.61
C VAL A 298 -16.04 14.50 13.93
N GLU A 299 -16.77 15.36 14.65
CA GLU A 299 -17.27 16.63 14.17
C GLU A 299 -16.12 17.54 13.74
N MET A 300 -15.11 17.72 14.61
CA MET A 300 -13.93 18.52 14.30
C MET A 300 -13.16 17.97 13.09
N ARG A 301 -12.99 16.67 12.99
CA ARG A 301 -12.35 16.06 11.82
C ARG A 301 -13.13 16.32 10.53
N THR A 302 -14.47 16.27 10.59
CA THR A 302 -15.32 16.54 9.43
C THR A 302 -15.24 17.99 9.01
N GLU A 303 -15.25 18.93 9.96
CA GLU A 303 -15.08 20.36 9.69
C GLU A 303 -13.71 20.67 9.07
N ILE A 304 -12.65 20.03 9.57
CA ILE A 304 -11.30 20.15 9.02
C ILE A 304 -11.26 19.62 7.58
N ILE A 305 -11.85 18.46 7.30
CA ILE A 305 -11.93 17.87 5.96
C ILE A 305 -12.68 18.81 5.02
N ASN A 306 -13.78 19.41 5.45
CA ASN A 306 -14.55 20.37 4.65
C ASN A 306 -13.72 21.62 4.36
N SER A 307 -13.10 22.20 5.38
CA SER A 307 -12.22 23.39 5.22
C SER A 307 -11.03 23.12 4.29
N ILE A 308 -10.42 21.95 4.38
CA ILE A 308 -9.32 21.58 3.46
C ILE A 308 -9.87 21.34 2.06
N SER A 309 -11.05 20.76 1.90
CA SER A 309 -11.69 20.56 0.60
C SER A 309 -11.98 21.89 -0.09
N GLU A 310 -12.44 22.91 0.64
CA GLU A 310 -12.60 24.27 0.12
C GLU A 310 -11.28 24.89 -0.34
N LYS A 311 -10.19 24.68 0.42
CA LYS A 311 -8.86 25.14 0.00
C LYS A 311 -8.36 24.43 -1.26
N ILE A 312 -8.61 23.13 -1.40
CA ILE A 312 -8.28 22.38 -2.61
C ILE A 312 -9.05 22.93 -3.81
N ALA A 313 -10.35 23.23 -3.65
CA ALA A 313 -11.15 23.84 -4.68
C ALA A 313 -10.62 25.23 -5.10
N ALA A 314 -10.26 26.07 -4.12
CA ALA A 314 -9.67 27.37 -4.39
C ALA A 314 -8.33 27.27 -5.16
N TYR A 315 -7.45 26.32 -4.80
CA TYR A 315 -6.22 26.08 -5.56
C TYR A 315 -6.52 25.52 -6.97
N ALA A 316 -7.54 24.70 -7.14
CA ALA A 316 -7.94 24.21 -8.46
C ALA A 316 -8.42 25.34 -9.37
N GLU A 317 -9.23 26.27 -8.86
CA GLU A 317 -9.65 27.47 -9.57
C GLU A 317 -8.46 28.36 -9.93
N GLU A 318 -7.54 28.58 -9.00
CA GLU A 318 -6.32 29.37 -9.25
C GLU A 318 -5.45 28.74 -10.36
N ILE A 319 -5.25 27.42 -10.32
CA ILE A 319 -4.52 26.67 -11.37
C ILE A 319 -5.21 26.81 -12.72
N GLN A 320 -6.53 26.74 -12.76
CA GLN A 320 -7.30 26.91 -14.00
C GLN A 320 -7.18 28.34 -14.55
N ARG A 321 -7.27 29.35 -13.67
CA ARG A 321 -7.07 30.76 -14.06
C ARG A 321 -5.66 30.98 -14.63
N LEU A 322 -4.62 30.54 -13.90
CA LEU A 322 -3.23 30.67 -14.34
C LEU A 322 -2.98 29.93 -15.67
N SER A 323 -3.63 28.79 -15.89
CA SER A 323 -3.54 28.04 -17.14
C SER A 323 -4.18 28.83 -18.30
N ALA A 324 -5.32 29.47 -18.06
CA ALA A 324 -5.97 30.34 -19.08
C ALA A 324 -5.13 31.56 -19.40
N GLU A 325 -4.50 32.19 -18.38
CA GLU A 325 -3.58 33.30 -18.58
C GLU A 325 -2.34 32.89 -19.37
N ILE A 326 -1.78 31.71 -19.12
CA ILE A 326 -0.66 31.15 -19.89
C ILE A 326 -1.07 30.96 -21.35
N CYS A 327 -2.26 30.40 -21.62
CA CYS A 327 -2.79 30.24 -22.97
C CYS A 327 -2.92 31.59 -23.70
N ALA A 328 -3.50 32.58 -23.04
CA ALA A 328 -3.66 33.93 -23.62
C ALA A 328 -2.30 34.60 -23.94
N GLU A 329 -1.30 34.44 -23.08
CA GLU A 329 0.04 34.97 -23.35
C GLU A 329 0.75 34.16 -24.46
N GLN A 330 0.50 32.88 -24.59
CA GLN A 330 1.01 32.04 -25.68
C GLN A 330 0.39 32.45 -27.05
N GLU A 331 -0.91 32.75 -27.09
CA GLU A 331 -1.57 33.29 -28.29
C GLU A 331 -1.00 34.65 -28.71
N LYS A 332 -0.73 35.54 -27.74
CA LYS A 332 -0.03 36.81 -28.00
C LYS A 332 1.36 36.57 -28.57
N MET A 333 2.10 35.61 -28.01
CA MET A 333 3.43 35.27 -28.52
C MET A 333 3.34 34.76 -29.96
N GLN A 334 2.35 33.94 -30.26
CA GLN A 334 2.12 33.42 -31.62
C GLN A 334 1.76 34.55 -32.61
N SER A 335 0.85 35.44 -32.21
CA SER A 335 0.47 36.59 -33.06
C SER A 335 1.64 37.54 -33.35
N LEU A 336 2.53 37.74 -32.37
CA LEU A 336 3.75 38.53 -32.55
C LEU A 336 4.75 37.86 -33.53
N MET A 337 4.69 36.53 -33.69
CA MET A 337 5.54 35.74 -34.56
C MET A 337 4.97 35.63 -35.99
N GLU A 338 3.65 35.76 -36.19
CA GLU A 338 2.95 35.62 -37.47
C GLU A 338 2.98 36.92 -38.33
N ASP A 339 3.50 38.02 -37.78
CA ASP A 339 3.56 39.33 -38.48
C ASP A 339 4.58 39.28 -39.66
N GLU A 340 4.10 39.36 -40.89
CA GLU A 340 4.83 39.10 -42.16
C GLU A 340 6.10 39.91 -42.36
N ASN A 341 6.33 40.98 -41.62
CA ASN A 341 7.47 41.90 -41.78
C ASN A 341 8.73 41.50 -41.00
N VAL A 342 8.70 40.40 -40.23
CA VAL A 342 9.86 39.93 -39.46
C VAL A 342 10.11 38.45 -39.80
N SER A 343 11.05 38.21 -40.71
CA SER A 343 11.41 36.83 -41.01
C SER A 343 12.00 36.15 -39.76
N LEU A 344 11.65 34.90 -39.53
CA LEU A 344 12.23 34.05 -38.47
C LEU A 344 13.77 34.08 -38.52
N GLU A 345 14.33 34.37 -39.67
CA GLU A 345 15.76 34.53 -39.97
C GLU A 345 16.38 35.74 -39.27
N SER A 346 15.65 36.87 -39.24
CA SER A 346 16.12 38.08 -38.56
C SER A 346 16.03 37.97 -37.03
N ILE A 347 15.02 37.27 -36.50
CA ILE A 347 14.90 36.97 -35.06
C ILE A 347 16.05 36.06 -34.61
N VAL A 348 16.41 35.09 -35.42
CA VAL A 348 17.51 34.16 -35.11
C VAL A 348 18.87 34.83 -35.22
N ALA A 349 19.07 35.75 -36.18
CA ALA A 349 20.34 36.48 -36.31
C ALA A 349 20.60 37.44 -35.11
N TYR A 350 19.56 38.07 -34.60
CA TYR A 350 19.68 38.98 -33.42
C TYR A 350 19.81 38.25 -32.09
N LYS A 351 19.25 37.03 -31.99
CA LYS A 351 19.42 36.17 -30.80
C LYS A 351 20.84 35.67 -30.58
N LYS A 352 21.74 35.84 -31.59
CA LYS A 352 23.13 35.41 -31.46
C LYS A 352 23.89 36.23 -30.40
N ASP A 353 23.42 37.43 -30.11
CA ASP A 353 24.00 38.28 -29.03
C ASP A 353 23.32 38.09 -27.67
N ILE A 354 22.12 37.49 -27.60
CA ILE A 354 21.31 37.33 -26.38
C ILE A 354 21.33 35.91 -25.83
N PHE A 355 21.42 34.92 -26.71
CA PHE A 355 21.62 33.52 -26.31
C PHE A 355 23.00 33.05 -26.76
N SER A 356 23.93 32.97 -25.85
CA SER A 356 25.19 32.31 -26.14
C SER A 356 24.89 30.85 -26.55
N ALA A 357 25.48 30.39 -27.64
CA ALA A 357 25.34 29.00 -28.11
C ALA A 357 25.69 27.99 -26.99
N SER A 358 26.46 28.41 -26.01
CA SER A 358 26.85 27.70 -24.80
C SER A 358 25.68 27.42 -23.88
N ASP A 359 24.72 28.34 -23.70
CA ASP A 359 23.59 28.17 -22.81
C ASP A 359 22.55 27.19 -23.37
N ALA A 360 22.35 27.20 -24.68
CA ALA A 360 21.47 26.24 -25.37
C ALA A 360 22.06 24.83 -25.35
N GLU A 361 23.36 24.66 -25.55
CA GLU A 361 24.06 23.37 -25.41
C GLU A 361 24.05 22.85 -23.98
N GLY A 362 24.26 23.74 -23.02
CA GLY A 362 24.14 23.43 -21.58
C GLY A 362 22.75 22.92 -21.23
N ARG A 363 21.70 23.64 -21.63
CA ARG A 363 20.30 23.26 -21.34
C ARG A 363 19.88 21.95 -22.03
N ILE A 364 20.32 21.72 -23.27
CA ILE A 364 20.06 20.44 -23.97
C ILE A 364 20.71 19.29 -23.21
N LYS A 365 21.93 19.46 -22.73
CA LYS A 365 22.64 18.44 -21.94
C LYS A 365 21.96 18.15 -20.61
N ASP A 366 21.48 19.20 -19.92
CA ASP A 366 20.72 19.04 -18.68
C ASP A 366 19.41 18.27 -18.89
N ILE A 367 18.67 18.60 -19.96
CA ILE A 367 17.46 17.88 -20.34
C ILE A 367 17.77 16.41 -20.68
N GLU A 368 18.86 16.14 -21.40
CA GLU A 368 19.30 14.77 -21.71
C GLU A 368 19.62 13.98 -20.43
N ASN A 369 20.30 14.60 -19.49
CA ASN A 369 20.62 13.97 -18.21
C ASN A 369 19.33 13.71 -17.40
N GLU A 370 18.39 14.66 -17.36
CA GLU A 370 17.11 14.50 -16.68
C GLU A 370 16.26 13.38 -17.33
N ILE A 371 16.14 13.35 -18.65
CA ILE A 371 15.46 12.26 -19.38
C ILE A 371 16.14 10.91 -19.11
N THR A 372 17.46 10.87 -19.11
CA THR A 372 18.20 9.62 -18.84
C THR A 372 17.98 9.13 -17.42
N SER A 373 17.98 10.04 -16.46
CA SER A 373 17.67 9.73 -15.06
C SER A 373 16.24 9.20 -14.90
N LEU A 374 15.25 9.85 -15.49
CA LEU A 374 13.85 9.42 -15.45
C LEU A 374 13.63 8.07 -16.16
N LYS A 375 14.27 7.84 -17.29
CA LYS A 375 14.26 6.55 -17.99
C LYS A 375 14.93 5.46 -17.17
N SER A 376 16.05 5.74 -16.49
CA SER A 376 16.71 4.77 -15.63
C SER A 376 15.84 4.37 -14.45
N GLN A 377 15.03 5.27 -13.89
CA GLN A 377 14.04 4.97 -12.87
C GLN A 377 12.94 4.02 -13.39
N LEU A 378 12.44 4.22 -14.61
CA LEU A 378 11.47 3.32 -15.23
C LEU A 378 12.07 1.94 -15.52
N VAL A 379 13.29 1.89 -16.09
CA VAL A 379 13.99 0.63 -16.38
C VAL A 379 14.36 -0.12 -15.10
N ALA A 380 14.80 0.58 -14.05
CA ALA A 380 15.07 -0.01 -12.75
C ALA A 380 13.79 -0.61 -12.14
N ASN A 381 12.64 0.07 -12.28
CA ASN A 381 11.34 -0.43 -11.85
C ASN A 381 10.89 -1.64 -12.70
N GLU A 382 11.08 -1.63 -14.02
CA GLU A 382 10.75 -2.77 -14.90
C GLU A 382 11.63 -3.98 -14.62
N ASN A 383 12.94 -3.82 -14.46
CA ASN A 383 13.87 -4.91 -14.14
C ASN A 383 13.63 -5.47 -12.75
N SER A 384 13.42 -4.62 -11.74
CA SER A 384 13.02 -5.02 -10.39
C SER A 384 11.67 -5.75 -10.42
N SER A 385 10.73 -5.31 -11.24
CA SER A 385 9.44 -5.96 -11.43
C SER A 385 9.58 -7.34 -12.08
N GLN A 386 10.40 -7.51 -13.10
CA GLN A 386 10.63 -8.81 -13.75
C GLN A 386 11.33 -9.80 -12.84
N GLU A 387 12.38 -9.38 -12.14
CA GLU A 387 13.08 -10.23 -11.17
C GLU A 387 12.17 -10.58 -9.98
N THR A 388 11.43 -9.61 -9.47
CA THR A 388 10.46 -9.81 -8.41
C THR A 388 9.34 -10.75 -8.87
N GLN A 389 8.85 -10.61 -10.11
CA GLN A 389 7.85 -11.48 -10.68
C GLN A 389 8.37 -12.92 -10.84
N ALA A 390 9.61 -13.10 -11.30
CA ALA A 390 10.23 -14.42 -11.37
C ALA A 390 10.37 -15.06 -9.99
N ARG A 391 10.77 -14.30 -8.98
CA ARG A 391 10.84 -14.75 -7.59
C ARG A 391 9.47 -15.08 -7.00
N ARG A 392 8.43 -14.31 -7.33
CA ARG A 392 7.03 -14.56 -6.95
C ARG A 392 6.53 -15.87 -7.54
N VAL A 393 6.76 -16.10 -8.83
CA VAL A 393 6.43 -17.38 -9.50
C VAL A 393 7.18 -18.53 -8.85
N SER A 394 8.48 -18.38 -8.59
CA SER A 394 9.29 -19.38 -7.92
C SER A 394 8.76 -19.72 -6.52
N LEU A 395 8.36 -18.73 -5.74
CA LEU A 395 7.77 -18.92 -4.41
C LEU A 395 6.48 -19.75 -4.47
N LEU A 396 5.54 -19.39 -5.35
CA LEU A 396 4.28 -20.16 -5.51
C LEU A 396 4.57 -21.58 -5.99
N THR A 397 5.49 -21.74 -6.93
CA THR A 397 5.90 -23.08 -7.41
C THR A 397 6.51 -23.91 -6.26
N ALA A 398 7.32 -23.29 -5.41
CA ALA A 398 7.90 -23.97 -4.24
C ALA A 398 6.80 -24.38 -3.23
N ILE A 399 5.82 -23.52 -2.96
CA ILE A 399 4.69 -23.83 -2.07
C ILE A 399 3.87 -24.99 -2.66
N LEU A 400 3.49 -24.92 -3.93
CA LEU A 400 2.71 -25.98 -4.60
C LEU A 400 3.49 -27.29 -4.70
N GLY A 401 4.79 -27.23 -5.00
CA GLY A 401 5.67 -28.40 -4.99
C GLY A 401 5.69 -29.06 -3.62
N LYS A 402 5.79 -28.24 -2.56
CA LYS A 402 5.78 -28.77 -1.19
C LYS A 402 4.40 -29.31 -0.78
N MET A 403 3.30 -28.68 -1.21
CA MET A 403 1.97 -29.23 -1.00
C MET A 403 1.82 -30.63 -1.65
N ASN A 404 2.29 -30.79 -2.87
CA ASN A 404 2.22 -32.09 -3.57
C ASN A 404 3.12 -33.14 -2.90
N GLU A 405 4.33 -32.76 -2.48
CA GLU A 405 5.22 -33.66 -1.72
C GLU A 405 4.56 -34.16 -0.44
N LEU A 406 4.00 -33.24 0.36
CA LEU A 406 3.30 -33.58 1.62
C LEU A 406 2.05 -34.41 1.36
N TYR A 407 1.31 -34.15 0.28
CA TYR A 407 0.16 -34.97 -0.12
C TYR A 407 0.56 -36.41 -0.38
N HIS A 408 1.59 -36.65 -1.18
CA HIS A 408 2.07 -38.01 -1.46
C HIS A 408 2.66 -38.73 -0.25
N GLN A 409 3.14 -37.99 0.75
CA GLN A 409 3.53 -38.58 2.04
C GLN A 409 2.30 -39.10 2.82
N ILE A 410 1.17 -38.35 2.76
CA ILE A 410 -0.07 -38.68 3.46
C ILE A 410 -0.84 -39.77 2.68
N ASP A 411 -0.84 -39.72 1.38
CA ASP A 411 -1.56 -40.60 0.46
C ASP A 411 -0.65 -41.03 -0.71
N PRO A 412 0.21 -42.03 -0.52
CA PRO A 412 1.16 -42.50 -1.54
C PRO A 412 0.51 -42.96 -2.84
N ASP A 413 -0.69 -43.54 -2.76
CA ASP A 413 -1.45 -44.04 -3.91
C ASP A 413 -2.42 -43.00 -4.48
N GLY A 414 -2.47 -41.81 -3.88
CA GLY A 414 -3.37 -40.75 -4.28
C GLY A 414 -2.94 -40.09 -5.61
N ASN A 415 -3.91 -39.77 -6.45
CA ASN A 415 -3.68 -39.20 -7.78
C ASN A 415 -3.93 -37.67 -7.86
N LEU A 416 -4.15 -36.98 -6.71
CA LEU A 416 -4.38 -35.55 -6.71
C LEU A 416 -3.06 -34.81 -6.91
N THR A 417 -3.12 -33.77 -7.73
CA THR A 417 -2.02 -32.84 -7.93
C THR A 417 -2.53 -31.41 -7.76
N TYR A 418 -1.96 -30.68 -6.81
CA TYR A 418 -2.34 -29.31 -6.53
C TYR A 418 -1.61 -28.36 -7.48
N THR A 419 -2.37 -27.64 -8.30
CA THR A 419 -1.88 -26.65 -9.27
C THR A 419 -2.09 -25.22 -8.81
N SER A 420 -2.87 -25.02 -7.73
CA SER A 420 -3.19 -23.71 -7.17
C SER A 420 -3.40 -23.80 -5.65
N LEU A 421 -3.26 -22.67 -4.96
CA LEU A 421 -3.56 -22.51 -3.53
C LEU A 421 -5.08 -22.54 -3.23
N PHE A 422 -5.92 -22.51 -4.25
CA PHE A 422 -7.38 -22.56 -4.17
C PHE A 422 -7.90 -23.48 -5.28
N THR A 423 -8.93 -24.28 -5.00
CA THR A 423 -9.58 -25.09 -6.02
C THR A 423 -10.19 -24.23 -7.12
N GLN A 424 -10.13 -24.74 -8.35
CA GLN A 424 -10.73 -24.11 -9.52
C GLN A 424 -12.22 -24.45 -9.62
N ARG A 425 -12.95 -23.75 -10.50
CA ARG A 425 -14.41 -23.90 -10.63
C ARG A 425 -14.90 -25.33 -10.89
N ASN A 426 -14.06 -26.19 -11.49
CA ASN A 426 -14.41 -27.55 -11.89
C ASN A 426 -13.81 -28.61 -10.94
N GLU A 427 -13.16 -28.20 -9.87
CA GLU A 427 -12.56 -29.09 -8.88
C GLU A 427 -13.43 -29.13 -7.64
N VAL A 428 -13.85 -30.29 -7.25
CA VAL A 428 -14.62 -30.51 -6.02
C VAL A 428 -13.91 -31.59 -5.22
N TYR A 429 -13.48 -31.25 -4.03
CA TYR A 429 -12.87 -32.19 -3.09
C TYR A 429 -13.92 -32.75 -2.16
N SER A 430 -13.82 -34.05 -1.89
CA SER A 430 -14.60 -34.71 -0.81
C SER A 430 -14.21 -34.08 0.54
N GLY A 431 -15.00 -34.33 1.59
CA GLY A 431 -14.70 -33.76 2.89
C GLY A 431 -13.31 -34.10 3.43
N SER A 432 -12.89 -35.39 3.26
CA SER A 432 -11.53 -35.81 3.67
C SER A 432 -10.43 -35.21 2.78
N GLU A 433 -10.65 -35.07 1.48
CA GLU A 433 -9.70 -34.44 0.56
C GLU A 433 -9.56 -32.93 0.85
N ALA A 434 -10.67 -32.24 1.15
CA ALA A 434 -10.65 -30.83 1.55
C ALA A 434 -9.84 -30.64 2.85
N THR A 435 -10.00 -31.54 3.82
CA THR A 435 -9.22 -31.51 5.06
C THR A 435 -7.73 -31.73 4.79
N VAL A 436 -7.36 -32.70 3.96
CA VAL A 436 -5.97 -32.95 3.56
C VAL A 436 -5.42 -31.73 2.83
N PHE A 437 -6.16 -31.15 1.88
CA PHE A 437 -5.76 -29.94 1.16
C PHE A 437 -5.39 -28.80 2.10
N HIS A 438 -6.24 -28.49 3.08
CA HIS A 438 -5.95 -27.43 4.04
C HIS A 438 -4.73 -27.73 4.90
N LEU A 439 -4.56 -28.99 5.35
CA LEU A 439 -3.41 -29.39 6.15
C LEU A 439 -2.11 -29.27 5.36
N VAL A 440 -2.03 -29.86 4.17
CA VAL A 440 -0.81 -29.77 3.36
C VAL A 440 -0.49 -28.34 2.97
N LYS A 441 -1.51 -27.50 2.74
CA LYS A 441 -1.35 -26.07 2.51
C LYS A 441 -0.72 -25.38 3.71
N LEU A 442 -1.22 -25.57 4.94
CA LEU A 442 -0.67 -24.95 6.14
C LEU A 442 0.78 -25.38 6.39
N PHE A 443 1.08 -26.69 6.31
CA PHE A 443 2.43 -27.20 6.50
C PHE A 443 3.38 -26.74 5.38
N ALA A 444 2.95 -26.70 4.13
CA ALA A 444 3.75 -26.19 3.03
C ALA A 444 4.09 -24.70 3.23
N LEU A 445 3.10 -23.89 3.62
CA LEU A 445 3.31 -22.48 3.94
C LEU A 445 4.30 -22.31 5.10
N GLN A 446 4.16 -23.10 6.17
CA GLN A 446 5.09 -23.04 7.30
C GLN A 446 6.52 -23.37 6.87
N GLN A 447 6.72 -24.46 6.09
CA GLN A 447 8.05 -24.91 5.70
C GLN A 447 8.71 -23.96 4.68
N VAL A 448 7.95 -23.45 3.70
CA VAL A 448 8.48 -22.58 2.65
C VAL A 448 8.68 -21.15 3.16
N LEU A 449 7.70 -20.59 3.88
CA LEU A 449 7.78 -19.23 4.43
C LEU A 449 8.54 -19.16 5.76
N ARG A 450 8.75 -20.30 6.41
CA ARG A 450 9.46 -20.43 7.72
C ARG A 450 8.85 -19.54 8.80
N HIS A 451 7.51 -19.44 8.83
CA HIS A 451 6.86 -18.69 9.89
C HIS A 451 6.85 -19.47 11.22
N ASN A 452 6.94 -18.75 12.33
CA ASN A 452 6.97 -19.31 13.69
C ASN A 452 5.58 -19.37 14.35
N CYS A 453 4.49 -19.22 13.57
CA CYS A 453 3.14 -19.33 14.10
C CYS A 453 2.78 -20.81 14.29
N PRO A 454 2.06 -21.18 15.37
CA PRO A 454 1.59 -22.54 15.59
C PRO A 454 0.51 -22.89 14.54
N ILE A 455 0.55 -24.07 13.96
CA ILE A 455 -0.52 -24.55 13.09
C ILE A 455 -1.71 -24.96 13.98
N ILE A 456 -2.86 -24.37 13.71
CA ILE A 456 -4.08 -24.55 14.50
C ILE A 456 -5.18 -25.08 13.56
N VAL A 457 -5.77 -26.21 13.92
CA VAL A 457 -6.84 -26.84 13.12
C VAL A 457 -8.01 -27.17 14.02
N ASP A 458 -9.16 -26.56 13.75
CA ASP A 458 -10.40 -26.89 14.45
C ASP A 458 -11.10 -28.07 13.77
N SER A 459 -11.57 -29.01 14.59
CA SER A 459 -12.34 -30.20 14.14
C SER A 459 -11.66 -31.07 13.07
N PHE A 460 -10.41 -31.32 13.27
CA PHE A 460 -9.56 -32.20 12.45
C PHE A 460 -10.12 -33.63 12.25
N ARG A 461 -10.94 -34.15 13.18
CA ARG A 461 -11.53 -35.49 13.11
C ARG A 461 -12.97 -35.53 12.59
N ALA A 462 -13.57 -34.40 12.25
CA ALA A 462 -14.98 -34.37 11.85
C ALA A 462 -15.26 -35.08 10.52
N GLU A 463 -14.20 -35.36 9.76
CA GLU A 463 -14.28 -36.06 8.49
C GLU A 463 -13.34 -37.26 8.53
N ASP A 464 -13.82 -38.45 8.13
CA ASP A 464 -13.23 -39.78 8.25
C ASP A 464 -11.83 -39.89 7.57
N LEU A 465 -10.83 -39.27 8.17
CA LEU A 465 -9.44 -39.57 7.86
C LEU A 465 -9.09 -40.98 8.37
N SER A 466 -8.59 -41.83 7.51
CA SER A 466 -8.16 -43.19 7.88
C SER A 466 -7.10 -43.11 9.01
N THR A 467 -7.07 -44.12 9.86
CA THR A 467 -6.14 -44.20 10.99
C THR A 467 -4.66 -44.07 10.55
N GLY A 468 -4.34 -44.57 9.33
CA GLY A 468 -3.02 -44.43 8.74
C GLY A 468 -2.66 -42.98 8.39
N LYS A 469 -3.57 -42.25 7.72
CA LYS A 469 -3.37 -40.82 7.39
C LYS A 469 -3.23 -39.95 8.65
N LEU A 470 -3.98 -40.29 9.70
CA LEU A 470 -3.89 -39.64 11.01
C LEU A 470 -2.52 -39.85 11.69
N SER A 471 -1.92 -41.03 11.58
CA SER A 471 -0.63 -41.31 12.21
C SER A 471 0.49 -40.49 11.51
N ILE A 472 0.46 -40.36 10.20
CA ILE A 472 1.42 -39.57 9.42
C ILE A 472 1.31 -38.09 9.75
N LEU A 473 0.08 -37.56 9.78
CA LEU A 473 -0.18 -36.16 10.12
C LEU A 473 0.27 -35.78 11.55
N ARG A 474 0.27 -36.75 12.47
CA ARG A 474 0.79 -36.53 13.84
C ARG A 474 2.31 -36.51 13.91
N SER A 475 2.98 -37.10 12.93
CA SER A 475 4.44 -37.14 12.86
C SER A 475 5.04 -35.98 12.08
N MET A 476 4.24 -35.27 11.30
CA MET A 476 4.61 -34.01 10.63
C MET A 476 4.61 -32.84 11.60
#